data_d221d24090ae25715b1321e50060cda3
#
_entry.id   d221d24090ae25715b1321e50060cda3
#
_cell.length_a   1.000
_cell.length_b   1.000
_cell.length_c   1.000
_cell.angle_alpha   90.00
_cell.angle_beta   90.00
_cell.angle_gamma   90.00
#
_symmetry.space_group_name_H-M   'P 1'
#
loop_
_entity.id
_entity.type
_entity.pdbx_description
1 polymer ?
#
loop_
_entity_poly.entity_id
_entity_poly.type
_entity_poly.pdbx_seq_one_letter_code
_entity_poly.pdbx_strand_id
1 'polypeptide(L)'
;VVGDTVNEEQKGYAYSVQSFLANAGSVLASIFPFALTAMGVANTAKPGVIPDSVAISFYVGAIVLVITTIIALINVKEYDPETYAKYHGIQEEGPKESVMHLLTHAPSIFWKLAVVQFFSWVAFQYLWTYGTGAIADTVWHATDAHSAGYQAAGNWFGVLSAVQSIGAVLWALVLTKVKPAQE
;
A
#
# COMPACT_ATOMS: atom_id res chain seq x y z
N VAL A 1 -13.80 4.79 6.73
CA VAL A 1 -14.11 6.02 5.96
C VAL A 1 -14.81 5.66 4.64
N VAL A 2 -14.14 4.98 3.65
CA VAL A 2 -14.79 4.67 2.35
C VAL A 2 -16.06 3.84 2.56
N GLY A 3 -16.01 2.79 3.40
CA GLY A 3 -17.14 1.93 3.70
C GLY A 3 -18.34 2.66 4.33
N ASP A 4 -18.08 3.77 5.03
CA ASP A 4 -19.08 4.48 5.82
C ASP A 4 -19.64 5.71 5.10
N THR A 5 -18.89 6.25 4.13
CA THR A 5 -19.25 7.50 3.45
C THR A 5 -19.81 7.31 2.05
N VAL A 6 -19.72 6.09 1.51
CA VAL A 6 -20.13 5.79 0.13
C VAL A 6 -21.28 4.80 0.13
N ASN A 7 -22.30 5.06 -0.72
CA ASN A 7 -23.45 4.17 -0.89
C ASN A 7 -23.02 2.77 -1.36
N GLU A 8 -23.75 1.72 -1.00
CA GLU A 8 -23.44 0.31 -1.32
C GLU A 8 -23.17 0.10 -2.82
N GLU A 9 -23.98 0.73 -3.69
CA GLU A 9 -23.83 0.63 -5.15
C GLU A 9 -22.52 1.23 -5.68
N GLN A 10 -21.93 2.17 -4.94
CA GLN A 10 -20.70 2.89 -5.33
C GLN A 10 -19.45 2.37 -4.61
N LYS A 11 -19.58 1.49 -3.63
CA LYS A 11 -18.44 0.97 -2.85
C LYS A 11 -17.38 0.34 -3.74
N GLY A 12 -17.76 -0.48 -4.70
CA GLY A 12 -16.83 -1.11 -5.63
C GLY A 12 -16.02 -0.09 -6.44
N TYR A 13 -16.69 0.96 -6.93
CA TYR A 13 -16.01 2.05 -7.63
C TYR A 13 -15.06 2.83 -6.71
N ALA A 14 -15.50 3.17 -5.51
CA ALA A 14 -14.69 3.92 -4.54
C ALA A 14 -13.42 3.15 -4.13
N TYR A 15 -13.52 1.85 -3.88
CA TYR A 15 -12.35 0.99 -3.61
C TYR A 15 -11.42 0.87 -4.82
N SER A 16 -11.95 0.85 -6.03
CA SER A 16 -11.15 0.84 -7.26
C SER A 16 -10.36 2.14 -7.42
N VAL A 17 -10.99 3.28 -7.16
CA VAL A 17 -10.34 4.60 -7.16
C VAL A 17 -9.24 4.67 -6.07
N GLN A 18 -9.52 4.17 -4.86
CA GLN A 18 -8.54 4.10 -3.79
C GLN A 18 -7.33 3.24 -4.20
N SER A 19 -7.57 2.08 -4.80
CA SER A 19 -6.52 1.19 -5.30
C SER A 19 -5.71 1.86 -6.42
N PHE A 20 -6.38 2.55 -7.36
CA PHE A 20 -5.71 3.32 -8.40
C PHE A 20 -4.76 4.37 -7.81
N LEU A 21 -5.24 5.21 -6.88
CA LEU A 21 -4.45 6.26 -6.25
C LEU A 21 -3.27 5.70 -5.45
N ALA A 22 -3.48 4.61 -4.71
CA ALA A 22 -2.42 3.95 -3.95
C ALA A 22 -1.30 3.42 -4.87
N ASN A 23 -1.66 2.76 -5.97
CA ASN A 23 -0.68 2.24 -6.92
C ASN A 23 0.00 3.34 -7.74
N ALA A 24 -0.72 4.41 -8.11
CA ALA A 24 -0.13 5.58 -8.75
C ALA A 24 0.90 6.25 -7.83
N GLY A 25 0.59 6.41 -6.55
CA GLY A 25 1.55 6.88 -5.53
C GLY A 25 2.78 5.97 -5.41
N SER A 26 2.57 4.66 -5.45
CA SER A 26 3.67 3.67 -5.43
C SER A 26 4.60 3.81 -6.63
N VAL A 27 4.06 4.04 -7.84
CA VAL A 27 4.88 4.31 -9.04
C VAL A 27 5.73 5.56 -8.84
N LEU A 28 5.13 6.66 -8.38
CA LEU A 28 5.86 7.91 -8.12
C LEU A 28 6.96 7.71 -7.08
N ALA A 29 6.65 7.05 -5.96
CA ALA A 29 7.62 6.76 -4.90
C ALA A 29 8.78 5.89 -5.40
N SER A 30 8.51 4.89 -6.23
CA SER A 30 9.53 3.99 -6.79
C SER A 30 10.46 4.68 -7.78
N ILE A 31 9.98 5.65 -8.54
CA ILE A 31 10.77 6.41 -9.52
C ILE A 31 11.53 7.57 -8.88
N PHE A 32 11.09 8.05 -7.73
CA PHE A 32 11.60 9.27 -7.13
C PHE A 32 13.12 9.26 -6.84
N PRO A 33 13.74 8.18 -6.29
CA PRO A 33 15.19 8.13 -6.12
C PRO A 33 15.97 8.24 -7.43
N PHE A 34 15.42 7.69 -8.53
CA PHE A 34 16.03 7.83 -9.86
C PHE A 34 15.98 9.26 -10.36
N ALA A 35 14.85 9.94 -10.18
CA ALA A 35 14.71 11.34 -10.54
C ALA A 35 15.73 12.21 -9.79
N LEU A 36 15.93 11.98 -8.50
CA LEU A 36 16.94 12.67 -7.69
C LEU A 36 18.35 12.39 -8.21
N THR A 37 18.66 11.15 -8.55
CA THR A 37 19.96 10.79 -9.11
C THR A 37 20.20 11.47 -10.47
N ALA A 38 19.17 11.54 -11.33
CA ALA A 38 19.23 12.27 -12.60
C ALA A 38 19.45 13.78 -12.41
N MET A 39 19.03 14.33 -11.29
CA MET A 39 19.26 15.73 -10.89
C MET A 39 20.63 15.95 -10.26
N GLY A 40 21.48 14.91 -10.16
CA GLY A 40 22.83 14.98 -9.62
C GLY A 40 22.95 14.68 -8.13
N VAL A 41 21.90 14.17 -7.47
CA VAL A 41 21.97 13.72 -6.07
C VAL A 41 22.70 12.39 -5.98
N ALA A 42 23.64 12.27 -5.03
CA ALA A 42 24.44 11.07 -4.87
C ALA A 42 23.58 9.86 -4.49
N ASN A 43 23.72 8.77 -5.25
CA ASN A 43 23.04 7.49 -5.00
C ASN A 43 23.97 6.45 -4.34
N THR A 44 25.23 6.81 -4.12
CA THR A 44 26.23 5.98 -3.45
C THR A 44 26.81 6.71 -2.26
N ALA A 45 27.12 6.00 -1.20
CA ALA A 45 27.71 6.56 0.01
C ALA A 45 28.82 5.65 0.55
N LYS A 46 29.59 6.15 1.51
CA LYS A 46 30.58 5.33 2.24
C LYS A 46 29.88 4.23 3.04
N PRO A 47 30.56 3.12 3.34
CA PRO A 47 30.02 2.07 4.21
C PRO A 47 29.45 2.65 5.52
N GLY A 48 28.23 2.26 5.88
CA GLY A 48 27.54 2.74 7.07
C GLY A 48 26.81 4.09 6.92
N VAL A 49 26.84 4.72 5.74
CA VAL A 49 26.13 5.98 5.45
C VAL A 49 25.00 5.72 4.43
N ILE A 50 23.82 6.26 4.68
CA ILE A 50 22.70 6.17 3.74
C ILE A 50 22.94 7.15 2.59
N PRO A 51 22.78 6.73 1.30
CA PRO A 51 22.91 7.64 0.16
C PRO A 51 21.93 8.82 0.23
N ASP A 52 22.37 10.00 -0.20
CA ASP A 52 21.57 11.23 -0.13
C ASP A 52 20.25 11.10 -0.88
N SER A 53 20.23 10.43 -2.05
CA SER A 53 19.01 10.18 -2.81
C SER A 53 17.94 9.42 -2.01
N VAL A 54 18.38 8.45 -1.21
CA VAL A 54 17.50 7.66 -0.34
C VAL A 54 17.04 8.50 0.84
N ALA A 55 17.96 9.20 1.53
CA ALA A 55 17.62 10.05 2.68
C ALA A 55 16.60 11.15 2.30
N ILE A 56 16.84 11.85 1.18
CA ILE A 56 15.93 12.89 0.68
C ILE A 56 14.57 12.28 0.32
N SER A 57 14.54 11.11 -0.30
CA SER A 57 13.27 10.43 -0.63
C SER A 57 12.44 10.14 0.62
N PHE A 58 13.08 9.69 1.70
CA PHE A 58 12.40 9.46 2.98
C PHE A 58 11.89 10.77 3.60
N TYR A 59 12.68 11.85 3.58
CA TYR A 59 12.24 13.15 4.12
C TYR A 59 11.06 13.72 3.35
N VAL A 60 11.12 13.68 2.02
CA VAL A 60 10.01 14.13 1.16
C VAL A 60 8.76 13.28 1.41
N GLY A 61 8.91 11.96 1.47
CA GLY A 61 7.82 11.04 1.80
C GLY A 61 7.20 11.33 3.16
N ALA A 62 8.02 11.58 4.19
CA ALA A 62 7.55 11.94 5.51
C ALA A 62 6.77 13.27 5.53
N ILE A 63 7.26 14.28 4.84
CA ILE A 63 6.59 15.59 4.73
C ILE A 63 5.23 15.44 4.02
N VAL A 64 5.19 14.72 2.89
CA VAL A 64 3.96 14.44 2.16
C VAL A 64 2.97 13.69 3.05
N LEU A 65 3.43 12.67 3.79
CA LEU A 65 2.58 11.91 4.71
C LEU A 65 1.97 12.81 5.79
N VAL A 66 2.77 13.66 6.42
CA VAL A 66 2.28 14.58 7.47
C VAL A 66 1.26 15.56 6.89
N ILE A 67 1.57 16.19 5.76
CA ILE A 67 0.66 17.17 5.12
C ILE A 67 -0.66 16.49 4.73
N THR A 68 -0.61 15.33 4.08
CA THR A 68 -1.82 14.63 3.64
C THR A 68 -2.64 14.13 4.83
N THR A 69 -1.99 13.70 5.92
CA THR A 69 -2.68 13.32 7.17
C THR A 69 -3.38 14.52 7.78
N ILE A 70 -2.74 15.67 7.87
CA ILE A 70 -3.36 16.91 8.38
C ILE A 70 -4.56 17.31 7.51
N ILE A 71 -4.41 17.27 6.18
CA ILE A 71 -5.51 17.55 5.25
C ILE A 71 -6.67 16.57 5.46
N ALA A 72 -6.38 15.29 5.63
CA ALA A 72 -7.41 14.29 5.92
C ALA A 72 -8.14 14.57 7.23
N LEU A 73 -7.41 14.85 8.31
CA LEU A 73 -7.99 15.16 9.62
C LEU A 73 -8.90 16.41 9.61
N ILE A 74 -8.55 17.42 8.80
CA ILE A 74 -9.36 18.65 8.69
C ILE A 74 -10.62 18.44 7.84
N ASN A 75 -10.52 17.64 6.76
CA ASN A 75 -11.58 17.53 5.76
C ASN A 75 -12.50 16.32 5.96
N VAL A 76 -11.99 15.23 6.54
CA VAL A 76 -12.80 14.03 6.79
C VAL A 76 -13.57 14.21 8.10
N LYS A 77 -14.89 14.34 7.98
CA LYS A 77 -15.79 14.32 9.13
C LYS A 77 -16.29 12.90 9.33
N GLU A 78 -16.01 12.32 10.47
CA GLU A 78 -16.66 11.09 10.87
C GLU A 78 -18.05 11.42 11.43
N TYR A 79 -19.06 10.61 11.06
CA TYR A 79 -20.36 10.68 11.66
C TYR A 79 -20.28 10.11 13.06
N ASP A 80 -20.93 10.77 14.05
CA ASP A 80 -21.09 10.17 15.35
C ASP A 80 -21.94 8.86 15.24
N PRO A 81 -21.75 7.91 16.16
CA PRO A 81 -22.43 6.62 16.09
C PRO A 81 -23.97 6.72 16.01
N GLU A 82 -24.58 7.71 16.67
CA GLU A 82 -26.04 7.90 16.63
C GLU A 82 -26.51 8.37 15.26
N THR A 83 -25.80 9.33 14.68
CA THR A 83 -26.09 9.83 13.34
C THR A 83 -25.89 8.74 12.29
N TYR A 84 -24.80 7.96 12.41
CA TYR A 84 -24.52 6.82 11.54
C TYR A 84 -25.64 5.77 11.61
N ALA A 85 -26.04 5.37 12.81
CA ALA A 85 -27.12 4.41 13.04
C ALA A 85 -28.45 4.89 12.42
N LYS A 86 -28.77 6.17 12.56
CA LYS A 86 -29.99 6.78 12.01
C LYS A 86 -30.02 6.72 10.47
N TYR A 87 -28.87 7.01 9.80
CA TYR A 87 -28.81 7.00 8.33
C TYR A 87 -28.80 5.59 7.75
N HIS A 88 -28.25 4.61 8.46
CA HIS A 88 -28.14 3.23 8.00
C HIS A 88 -29.27 2.33 8.52
N GLY A 89 -30.25 2.89 9.23
CA GLY A 89 -31.39 2.13 9.76
C GLY A 89 -31.00 1.08 10.79
N ILE A 90 -29.81 1.24 11.42
CA ILE A 90 -29.35 0.33 12.46
C ILE A 90 -30.17 0.66 13.71
N GLN A 91 -31.08 -0.25 14.09
CA GLN A 91 -31.78 -0.14 15.38
C GLN A 91 -30.76 -0.26 16.51
N GLU A 92 -31.05 0.47 17.60
CA GLU A 92 -30.18 0.62 18.76
C GLU A 92 -29.35 -0.62 19.10
N GLU A 93 -28.06 -0.38 19.43
CA GLU A 93 -27.08 -1.40 19.76
C GLU A 93 -27.69 -2.52 20.60
N GLY A 94 -27.79 -3.71 20.04
CA GLY A 94 -27.87 -4.93 20.82
C GLY A 94 -26.70 -4.99 21.80
N PRO A 95 -26.72 -5.84 22.83
CA PRO A 95 -25.68 -5.93 23.81
C PRO A 95 -24.32 -6.04 23.12
N LYS A 96 -23.34 -5.20 23.51
CA LYS A 96 -21.98 -5.16 22.93
C LYS A 96 -21.41 -6.57 22.89
N GLU A 97 -21.40 -7.15 21.71
CA GLU A 97 -20.86 -8.49 21.50
C GLU A 97 -19.35 -8.50 21.79
N SER A 98 -18.92 -9.49 22.56
CA SER A 98 -17.50 -9.70 22.81
C SER A 98 -16.78 -10.00 21.49
N VAL A 99 -15.56 -9.44 21.32
CA VAL A 99 -14.69 -9.74 20.17
C VAL A 99 -14.52 -11.27 19.97
N MET A 100 -14.43 -12.01 21.08
CA MET A 100 -14.34 -13.49 21.03
C MET A 100 -15.61 -14.11 20.44
N HIS A 101 -16.79 -13.58 20.78
CA HIS A 101 -18.06 -14.05 20.23
C HIS A 101 -18.13 -13.77 18.71
N LEU A 102 -17.73 -12.56 18.28
CA LEU A 102 -17.67 -12.21 16.85
C LEU A 102 -16.70 -13.10 16.07
N LEU A 103 -15.53 -13.39 16.61
CA LEU A 103 -14.55 -14.28 15.97
C LEU A 103 -15.04 -15.71 15.87
N THR A 104 -15.66 -16.26 16.93
CA THR A 104 -16.15 -17.65 16.94
C THR A 104 -17.38 -17.86 16.06
N HIS A 105 -18.18 -16.81 15.83
CA HIS A 105 -19.37 -16.84 14.98
C HIS A 105 -19.13 -16.25 13.58
N ALA A 106 -17.87 -15.87 13.27
CA ALA A 106 -17.52 -15.35 11.95
C ALA A 106 -17.81 -16.38 10.85
N PRO A 107 -18.35 -15.95 9.69
CA PRO A 107 -18.60 -16.83 8.56
C PRO A 107 -17.36 -17.61 8.12
N SER A 108 -17.52 -18.84 7.63
CA SER A 108 -16.39 -19.68 7.20
C SER A 108 -15.52 -19.01 6.12
N ILE A 109 -16.13 -18.14 5.29
CA ILE A 109 -15.41 -17.35 4.27
C ILE A 109 -14.39 -16.40 4.90
N PHE A 110 -14.69 -15.81 6.06
CA PHE A 110 -13.77 -14.95 6.80
C PHE A 110 -12.47 -15.68 7.13
N TRP A 111 -12.56 -16.89 7.69
CA TRP A 111 -11.40 -17.71 8.04
C TRP A 111 -10.61 -18.19 6.82
N LYS A 112 -11.29 -18.54 5.73
CA LYS A 112 -10.64 -18.89 4.47
C LYS A 112 -9.83 -17.70 3.92
N LEU A 113 -10.42 -16.52 3.92
CA LEU A 113 -9.74 -15.30 3.49
C LEU A 113 -8.58 -14.95 4.43
N ALA A 114 -8.73 -15.10 5.74
CA ALA A 114 -7.68 -14.84 6.70
C ALA A 114 -6.43 -15.72 6.45
N VAL A 115 -6.63 -17.00 6.16
CA VAL A 115 -5.53 -17.93 5.82
C VAL A 115 -4.85 -17.52 4.52
N VAL A 116 -5.61 -17.22 3.46
CA VAL A 116 -5.05 -16.76 2.18
C VAL A 116 -4.26 -15.46 2.37
N GLN A 117 -4.83 -14.50 3.10
CA GLN A 117 -4.16 -13.22 3.38
C GLN A 117 -2.87 -13.41 4.17
N PHE A 118 -2.89 -14.28 5.19
CA PHE A 118 -1.69 -14.57 5.97
C PHE A 118 -0.54 -15.03 5.07
N PHE A 119 -0.75 -16.06 4.25
CA PHE A 119 0.30 -16.57 3.36
C PHE A 119 0.71 -15.56 2.28
N SER A 120 -0.23 -14.79 1.75
CA SER A 120 0.05 -13.73 0.78
C SER A 120 0.96 -12.65 1.38
N TRP A 121 0.66 -12.19 2.60
CA TRP A 121 1.50 -11.21 3.30
C TRP A 121 2.88 -11.76 3.65
N VAL A 122 2.98 -13.04 4.05
CA VAL A 122 4.27 -13.68 4.27
C VAL A 122 5.10 -13.67 2.97
N ALA A 123 4.51 -14.03 1.83
CA ALA A 123 5.19 -14.02 0.54
C ALA A 123 5.67 -12.60 0.16
N PHE A 124 4.83 -11.59 0.32
CA PHE A 124 5.22 -10.19 0.06
C PHE A 124 6.33 -9.72 1.00
N GLN A 125 6.26 -10.08 2.28
CA GLN A 125 7.30 -9.73 3.25
C GLN A 125 8.66 -10.33 2.86
N TYR A 126 8.69 -11.58 2.40
CA TYR A 126 9.89 -12.19 1.86
C TYR A 126 10.40 -11.48 0.61
N LEU A 127 9.51 -11.15 -0.32
CA LEU A 127 9.87 -10.42 -1.54
C LEU A 127 10.51 -9.06 -1.20
N TRP A 128 9.92 -8.30 -0.31
CA TRP A 128 10.42 -6.97 0.06
C TRP A 128 11.74 -7.03 0.85
N THR A 129 11.89 -8.04 1.70
CA THR A 129 13.09 -8.18 2.54
C THR A 129 14.29 -8.71 1.74
N TYR A 130 14.08 -9.69 0.89
CA TYR A 130 15.16 -10.42 0.23
C TYR A 130 15.29 -10.15 -1.27
N GLY A 131 14.31 -9.50 -1.90
CA GLY A 131 14.28 -9.31 -3.35
C GLY A 131 15.49 -8.56 -3.89
N THR A 132 15.87 -7.46 -3.26
CA THR A 132 17.09 -6.72 -3.66
C THR A 132 18.34 -7.58 -3.52
N GLY A 133 18.51 -8.29 -2.42
CA GLY A 133 19.67 -9.17 -2.18
C GLY A 133 19.73 -10.31 -3.20
N ALA A 134 18.60 -10.93 -3.50
CA ALA A 134 18.52 -12.00 -4.50
C ALA A 134 18.92 -11.51 -5.90
N ILE A 135 18.45 -10.33 -6.31
CA ILE A 135 18.85 -9.72 -7.59
C ILE A 135 20.34 -9.37 -7.58
N ALA A 136 20.85 -8.79 -6.48
CA ALA A 136 22.26 -8.42 -6.35
C ALA A 136 23.18 -9.63 -6.48
N ASP A 137 22.88 -10.71 -5.79
CA ASP A 137 23.67 -11.95 -5.83
C ASP A 137 23.59 -12.61 -7.22
N THR A 138 22.41 -12.73 -7.79
CA THR A 138 22.20 -13.45 -9.04
C THR A 138 22.75 -12.72 -10.26
N VAL A 139 22.60 -11.39 -10.34
CA VAL A 139 22.92 -10.61 -11.55
C VAL A 139 24.29 -9.94 -11.43
N TRP A 140 24.64 -9.41 -10.28
CA TRP A 140 25.91 -8.67 -10.06
C TRP A 140 26.91 -9.43 -9.20
N HIS A 141 26.58 -10.64 -8.70
CA HIS A 141 27.40 -11.42 -7.76
C HIS A 141 27.89 -10.57 -6.58
N ALA A 142 27.02 -9.67 -6.12
CA ALA A 142 27.30 -8.69 -5.07
C ALA A 142 26.56 -9.06 -3.79
N THR A 143 27.29 -9.53 -2.79
CA THR A 143 26.77 -9.89 -1.46
C THR A 143 26.89 -8.76 -0.44
N ASP A 144 27.79 -7.80 -0.67
CA ASP A 144 27.98 -6.65 0.20
C ASP A 144 26.94 -5.56 -0.14
N ALA A 145 26.11 -5.23 0.84
CA ALA A 145 25.04 -4.21 0.71
C ALA A 145 25.57 -2.81 0.36
N HIS A 146 26.86 -2.53 0.61
CA HIS A 146 27.50 -1.24 0.29
C HIS A 146 28.14 -1.22 -1.11
N SER A 147 28.16 -2.35 -1.81
CA SER A 147 28.75 -2.44 -3.14
C SER A 147 27.90 -1.72 -4.19
N ALA A 148 28.55 -1.23 -5.25
CA ALA A 148 27.85 -0.61 -6.39
C ALA A 148 26.87 -1.58 -7.07
N GLY A 149 27.19 -2.89 -7.12
CA GLY A 149 26.31 -3.92 -7.65
C GLY A 149 25.05 -4.10 -6.83
N TYR A 150 25.14 -4.06 -5.50
CA TYR A 150 23.95 -4.14 -4.64
C TYR A 150 23.07 -2.90 -4.79
N GLN A 151 23.65 -1.70 -4.90
CA GLN A 151 22.90 -0.48 -5.15
C GLN A 151 22.20 -0.50 -6.52
N ALA A 152 22.87 -1.02 -7.56
CA ALA A 152 22.26 -1.23 -8.87
C ALA A 152 21.07 -2.21 -8.79
N ALA A 153 21.19 -3.29 -8.02
CA ALA A 153 20.10 -4.23 -7.79
C ALA A 153 18.89 -3.58 -7.09
N GLY A 154 19.15 -2.72 -6.08
CA GLY A 154 18.10 -1.95 -5.41
C GLY A 154 17.34 -1.03 -6.38
N ASN A 155 18.07 -0.37 -7.26
CA ASN A 155 17.48 0.43 -8.33
C ASN A 155 16.59 -0.41 -9.26
N TRP A 156 17.07 -1.55 -9.72
CA TRP A 156 16.29 -2.47 -10.56
C TRP A 156 15.08 -3.04 -9.83
N PHE A 157 15.18 -3.34 -8.55
CA PHE A 157 14.04 -3.75 -7.74
C PHE A 157 12.97 -2.65 -7.69
N GLY A 158 13.40 -1.37 -7.60
CA GLY A 158 12.49 -0.22 -7.72
C GLY A 158 11.78 -0.16 -9.07
N VAL A 159 12.51 -0.38 -10.18
CA VAL A 159 11.90 -0.45 -11.53
C VAL A 159 10.89 -1.57 -11.64
N LEU A 160 11.20 -2.77 -11.15
CA LEU A 160 10.28 -3.91 -11.15
C LEU A 160 9.02 -3.62 -10.32
N SER A 161 9.18 -2.96 -9.17
CA SER A 161 8.06 -2.52 -8.34
C SER A 161 7.18 -1.48 -9.04
N ALA A 162 7.79 -0.56 -9.78
CA ALA A 162 7.04 0.41 -10.60
C ALA A 162 6.23 -0.29 -11.72
N VAL A 163 6.82 -1.25 -12.41
CA VAL A 163 6.12 -2.06 -13.45
C VAL A 163 4.96 -2.83 -12.83
N GLN A 164 5.16 -3.44 -11.67
CA GLN A 164 4.10 -4.12 -10.92
C GLN A 164 2.95 -3.15 -10.59
N SER A 165 3.27 -1.95 -10.10
CA SER A 165 2.28 -0.94 -9.75
C SER A 165 1.53 -0.41 -10.98
N ILE A 166 2.19 -0.25 -12.13
CA ILE A 166 1.53 0.09 -13.39
C ILE A 166 0.53 -1.01 -13.78
N GLY A 167 0.92 -2.29 -13.67
CA GLY A 167 0.02 -3.41 -13.89
C GLY A 167 -1.21 -3.38 -12.97
N ALA A 168 -1.01 -3.07 -11.69
CA ALA A 168 -2.10 -2.92 -10.72
C ALA A 168 -3.03 -1.74 -11.06
N VAL A 169 -2.48 -0.61 -11.51
CA VAL A 169 -3.26 0.55 -11.99
C VAL A 169 -4.14 0.17 -13.17
N LEU A 170 -3.57 -0.49 -14.18
CA LEU A 170 -4.32 -0.93 -15.36
C LEU A 170 -5.44 -1.91 -14.98
N TRP A 171 -5.15 -2.85 -14.07
CA TRP A 171 -6.15 -3.80 -13.57
C TRP A 171 -7.25 -3.11 -12.77
N ALA A 172 -6.89 -2.14 -11.92
CA ALA A 172 -7.88 -1.34 -11.20
C ALA A 172 -8.85 -0.62 -12.14
N LEU A 173 -8.35 -0.06 -13.26
CA LEU A 173 -9.19 0.56 -14.30
C LEU A 173 -10.13 -0.45 -14.96
N VAL A 174 -9.68 -1.68 -15.19
CA VAL A 174 -10.54 -2.75 -15.73
C VAL A 174 -11.64 -3.09 -14.73
N LEU A 175 -11.29 -3.22 -13.43
CA LEU A 175 -12.25 -3.56 -12.38
C LEU A 175 -13.35 -2.51 -12.20
N THR A 176 -13.10 -1.23 -12.50
CA THR A 176 -14.16 -0.20 -12.46
C THR A 176 -15.32 -0.50 -13.43
N LYS A 177 -15.05 -1.27 -14.49
CA LYS A 177 -16.04 -1.64 -15.52
C LYS A 177 -16.69 -3.00 -15.26
N VAL A 178 -16.12 -3.80 -14.37
CA VAL A 178 -16.68 -5.10 -13.98
C VAL A 178 -17.71 -4.85 -12.88
N LYS A 179 -18.99 -5.02 -13.21
CA LYS A 179 -20.04 -5.03 -12.19
C LYS A 179 -19.84 -6.29 -11.35
N PRO A 180 -19.74 -6.19 -10.00
CA PRO A 180 -19.78 -7.37 -9.17
C PRO A 180 -21.09 -8.13 -9.47
N ALA A 181 -20.98 -9.45 -9.61
CA ALA A 181 -22.18 -10.29 -9.74
C ALA A 181 -23.04 -10.04 -8.49
N GLN A 182 -24.23 -9.58 -8.70
CA GLN A 182 -25.24 -9.51 -7.63
C GLN A 182 -25.69 -10.96 -7.41
N GLU A 183 -25.16 -11.60 -6.37
CA GLU A 183 -25.74 -12.82 -5.79
C GLU A 183 -26.75 -12.44 -4.70
#